data_ff7278cbe9c803228d3d128d84dd06a5
#
_entry.id   ff7278cbe9c803228d3d128d84dd06a5
#
_cell.length_a   1.000
_cell.length_b   1.000
_cell.length_c   1.000
_cell.angle_alpha   90.00
_cell.angle_beta   90.00
_cell.angle_gamma   90.00
#
_symmetry.space_group_name_H-M   'P 1'
#
loop_
_entity.id
_entity.type
_entity.pdbx_description
1 polymer ?
#
loop_
_entity_poly.entity_id
_entity_poly.type
_entity_poly.pdbx_seq_one_letter_code
_entity_poly.pdbx_strand_id
1 'polypeptide(L)'
;MKKLLITIALFMSLTAYGQIKWNQTYQQYFNQYKDVAIEQMQRYNIPASITLAQGVFESGAGKSELAVRGNNHFGIKCNGWSGRKVYHDDDEDNECFRAYDSAFESYEDHSKFLVNSPRYRQLFQLKKTDYKGWAKGLKAAGYATNPQYAQKLIEIIQLYKLYQYDDAKHYDKFMFERSKDHPAMGHDLHVIKAFNKNYYIITRQGDTFKSLAQETGISYSKLAKYNERNKRDALDTGEIIWLKKKQKKAPKDYKGYRHYVRQGESMYTIAQKYGIRMKSLYKMNNLTPDYQIQVGDALRLR
;
A
#
# COMPACT_ATOMS: atom_id res chain seq x y z
N MET A 1 -57.55 5.39 48.76
CA MET A 1 -56.10 5.05 48.59
C MET A 1 -55.81 4.96 47.12
N LYS A 2 -55.22 6.05 46.58
CA LYS A 2 -54.82 6.13 45.13
C LYS A 2 -53.39 5.64 45.04
N LYS A 3 -53.14 4.55 44.34
CA LYS A 3 -51.79 4.03 44.03
C LYS A 3 -51.20 4.85 42.89
N LEU A 4 -50.13 5.58 43.17
CA LEU A 4 -49.37 6.33 42.20
C LEU A 4 -48.36 5.37 41.50
N LEU A 5 -48.62 5.03 40.26
CA LEU A 5 -47.68 4.29 39.40
C LEU A 5 -46.62 5.25 38.88
N ILE A 6 -45.42 5.17 39.39
CA ILE A 6 -44.25 5.91 38.87
C ILE A 6 -43.68 5.05 37.73
N THR A 7 -43.91 5.50 36.48
CA THR A 7 -43.27 4.93 35.29
C THR A 7 -41.90 5.51 35.16
N ILE A 8 -40.86 4.74 35.49
CA ILE A 8 -39.47 5.11 35.26
C ILE A 8 -39.20 4.94 33.76
N ALA A 9 -39.19 6.05 33.02
CA ALA A 9 -38.69 6.07 31.65
C ALA A 9 -37.18 5.95 31.68
N LEU A 10 -36.68 4.76 31.34
CA LEU A 10 -35.25 4.51 31.13
C LEU A 10 -34.80 5.21 29.84
N PHE A 11 -34.30 6.43 29.94
CA PHE A 11 -33.61 7.08 28.82
C PHE A 11 -32.31 6.32 28.53
N MET A 12 -32.35 5.36 27.62
CA MET A 12 -31.16 4.86 26.98
C MET A 12 -30.59 6.01 26.11
N SER A 13 -29.63 6.73 26.65
CA SER A 13 -28.80 7.60 25.87
C SER A 13 -27.96 6.74 24.89
N LEU A 14 -28.47 6.56 23.68
CA LEU A 14 -27.66 6.09 22.56
C LEU A 14 -26.58 7.14 22.33
N THR A 15 -25.41 6.93 22.89
CA THR A 15 -24.21 7.65 22.47
C THR A 15 -23.99 7.26 21.01
N ALA A 16 -24.34 8.16 20.10
CA ALA A 16 -24.04 8.04 18.68
C ALA A 16 -22.52 8.08 18.52
N TYR A 17 -21.86 6.94 18.60
CA TYR A 17 -20.46 6.79 18.24
C TYR A 17 -20.35 7.12 16.74
N GLY A 18 -19.61 8.18 16.41
CA GLY A 18 -19.40 8.59 15.03
C GLY A 18 -18.74 7.44 14.24
N GLN A 19 -19.53 6.75 13.44
CA GLN A 19 -19.04 5.70 12.54
C GLN A 19 -18.01 6.29 11.59
N ILE A 20 -16.91 5.56 11.37
CA ILE A 20 -15.91 5.95 10.36
C ILE A 20 -16.58 5.89 8.99
N LYS A 21 -16.62 7.03 8.29
CA LYS A 21 -17.16 7.12 6.94
C LYS A 21 -16.07 6.81 5.92
N TRP A 22 -16.46 6.12 4.84
CA TRP A 22 -15.55 5.90 3.72
C TRP A 22 -15.04 7.21 3.15
N ASN A 23 -13.76 7.30 2.87
CA ASN A 23 -13.16 8.42 2.19
C ASN A 23 -12.05 7.98 1.23
N GLN A 24 -11.86 8.76 0.18
CA GLN A 24 -10.92 8.44 -0.89
C GLN A 24 -9.46 8.49 -0.44
N THR A 25 -9.12 9.34 0.51
CA THR A 25 -7.75 9.46 1.05
C THR A 25 -7.30 8.17 1.72
N TYR A 26 -8.18 7.56 2.53
CA TYR A 26 -7.91 6.26 3.14
C TYR A 26 -7.74 5.16 2.10
N GLN A 27 -8.64 5.13 1.09
CA GLN A 27 -8.52 4.15 0.00
C GLN A 27 -7.22 4.30 -0.78
N GLN A 28 -6.77 5.53 -1.03
CA GLN A 28 -5.49 5.80 -1.69
C GLN A 28 -4.31 5.31 -0.85
N TYR A 29 -4.34 5.55 0.46
CA TYR A 29 -3.34 5.04 1.40
C TYR A 29 -3.24 3.52 1.35
N PHE A 30 -4.36 2.80 1.42
CA PHE A 30 -4.37 1.34 1.31
C PHE A 30 -3.86 0.85 -0.04
N ASN A 31 -4.24 1.49 -1.12
CA ASN A 31 -3.74 1.14 -2.45
C ASN A 31 -2.22 1.31 -2.57
N GLN A 32 -1.66 2.29 -1.89
CA GLN A 32 -0.23 2.59 -1.89
C GLN A 32 0.57 1.59 -1.03
N TYR A 33 0.05 1.21 0.16
CA TYR A 33 0.82 0.48 1.17
C TYR A 33 0.40 -0.99 1.35
N LYS A 34 -0.64 -1.49 0.66
CA LYS A 34 -1.10 -2.87 0.82
C LYS A 34 -0.02 -3.91 0.56
N ASP A 35 0.83 -3.68 -0.45
CA ASP A 35 1.87 -4.65 -0.82
C ASP A 35 2.97 -4.70 0.26
N VAL A 36 3.31 -3.55 0.85
CA VAL A 36 4.23 -3.48 1.99
C VAL A 36 3.64 -4.19 3.20
N ALA A 37 2.36 -3.96 3.52
CA ALA A 37 1.70 -4.62 4.65
C ALA A 37 1.61 -6.14 4.48
N ILE A 38 1.34 -6.63 3.26
CA ILE A 38 1.37 -8.06 2.93
C ILE A 38 2.79 -8.63 3.11
N GLU A 39 3.82 -7.90 2.71
CA GLU A 39 5.20 -8.29 2.96
C GLU A 39 5.48 -8.44 4.45
N GLN A 40 5.13 -7.43 5.25
CA GLN A 40 5.32 -7.47 6.69
C GLN A 40 4.57 -8.66 7.32
N MET A 41 3.35 -8.94 6.86
CA MET A 41 2.61 -10.13 7.29
C MET A 41 3.35 -11.44 7.00
N GLN A 42 3.95 -11.57 5.82
CA GLN A 42 4.68 -12.79 5.44
C GLN A 42 5.98 -12.96 6.27
N ARG A 43 6.65 -11.86 6.58
CA ARG A 43 7.92 -11.87 7.33
C ARG A 43 7.74 -12.00 8.83
N TYR A 44 6.73 -11.34 9.38
CA TYR A 44 6.56 -11.14 10.83
C TYR A 44 5.28 -11.74 11.40
N ASN A 45 4.45 -12.37 10.59
CA ASN A 45 3.18 -13.00 11.01
C ASN A 45 2.17 -12.03 11.66
N ILE A 46 2.20 -10.75 11.28
CA ILE A 46 1.24 -9.72 11.68
C ILE A 46 0.22 -9.56 10.56
N PRO A 47 -1.12 -9.59 10.82
CA PRO A 47 -2.11 -9.40 9.76
C PRO A 47 -1.86 -8.13 8.94
N ALA A 48 -1.89 -8.23 7.62
CA ALA A 48 -1.74 -7.08 6.73
C ALA A 48 -2.83 -6.04 6.97
N SER A 49 -4.06 -6.50 7.26
CA SER A 49 -5.19 -5.64 7.61
C SER A 49 -4.94 -4.81 8.87
N ILE A 50 -4.32 -5.39 9.89
CA ILE A 50 -3.95 -4.70 11.13
C ILE A 50 -2.89 -3.63 10.84
N THR A 51 -1.82 -4.00 10.15
CA THR A 51 -0.74 -3.05 9.79
C THR A 51 -1.28 -1.87 8.97
N LEU A 52 -2.16 -2.13 7.99
CA LEU A 52 -2.78 -1.07 7.19
C LEU A 52 -3.71 -0.17 8.02
N ALA A 53 -4.54 -0.76 8.88
CA ALA A 53 -5.48 -0.01 9.71
C ALA A 53 -4.74 0.87 10.73
N GLN A 54 -3.68 0.36 11.35
CA GLN A 54 -2.80 1.15 12.22
C GLN A 54 -2.13 2.27 11.42
N GLY A 55 -1.47 1.94 10.30
CA GLY A 55 -0.77 2.93 9.51
C GLY A 55 -1.64 4.09 9.04
N VAL A 56 -2.87 3.82 8.57
CA VAL A 56 -3.80 4.88 8.16
C VAL A 56 -4.28 5.71 9.34
N PHE A 57 -4.53 5.08 10.48
CA PHE A 57 -5.08 5.71 11.67
C PHE A 57 -4.04 6.60 12.38
N GLU A 58 -2.85 6.07 12.63
CA GLU A 58 -1.76 6.76 13.33
C GLU A 58 -1.17 7.92 12.48
N SER A 59 -1.12 7.75 11.17
CA SER A 59 -0.50 8.74 10.28
C SER A 59 -1.48 9.74 9.65
N GLY A 60 -2.78 9.68 9.99
CA GLY A 60 -3.79 10.46 9.27
C GLY A 60 -3.74 10.21 7.75
N ALA A 61 -3.61 8.95 7.34
CA ALA A 61 -3.40 8.51 5.96
C ALA A 61 -2.10 9.05 5.33
N GLY A 62 -1.03 9.10 6.10
CA GLY A 62 0.28 9.58 5.67
C GLY A 62 0.41 11.10 5.63
N LYS A 63 -0.53 11.84 6.23
CA LYS A 63 -0.57 13.31 6.21
C LYS A 63 -0.15 13.95 7.54
N SER A 64 0.01 13.16 8.60
CA SER A 64 0.51 13.69 9.88
C SER A 64 1.92 14.25 9.73
N GLU A 65 2.29 15.18 10.59
CA GLU A 65 3.62 15.79 10.60
C GLU A 65 4.72 14.73 10.71
N LEU A 66 4.55 13.75 11.58
CA LEU A 66 5.49 12.63 11.73
C LEU A 66 5.64 11.80 10.46
N ALA A 67 4.55 11.55 9.73
CA ALA A 67 4.60 10.82 8.46
C ALA A 67 5.26 11.63 7.35
N VAL A 68 5.00 12.95 7.28
CA VAL A 68 5.53 13.83 6.23
C VAL A 68 7.01 14.14 6.45
N ARG A 69 7.42 14.52 7.68
CA ARG A 69 8.79 14.94 8.01
C ARG A 69 9.73 13.77 8.28
N GLY A 70 9.18 12.70 8.87
CA GLY A 70 9.96 11.57 9.38
C GLY A 70 9.65 10.24 8.72
N ASN A 71 8.75 10.16 7.73
CA ASN A 71 8.22 8.89 7.22
C ASN A 71 7.71 7.96 8.32
N ASN A 72 7.38 8.49 9.51
CA ASN A 72 6.94 7.71 10.65
C ASN A 72 5.42 7.54 10.63
N HIS A 73 4.97 6.43 10.07
CA HIS A 73 3.56 6.12 9.86
C HIS A 73 2.86 5.51 11.09
N PHE A 74 3.60 5.24 12.16
CA PHE A 74 3.08 4.53 13.35
C PHE A 74 3.35 5.26 14.66
N GLY A 75 3.89 6.48 14.60
CA GLY A 75 4.18 7.28 15.79
C GLY A 75 5.18 6.61 16.75
N ILE A 76 6.19 5.91 16.24
CA ILE A 76 7.15 5.21 17.09
C ILE A 76 8.13 6.22 17.70
N LYS A 77 8.11 6.29 19.05
CA LYS A 77 9.01 7.14 19.84
C LYS A 77 10.46 6.59 19.85
N CYS A 78 11.43 7.45 20.10
CA CYS A 78 12.86 7.13 19.98
C CYS A 78 13.31 5.93 20.82
N ASN A 79 13.03 5.89 22.12
CA ASN A 79 13.36 4.77 23.01
C ASN A 79 14.75 4.14 22.73
N GLY A 80 15.82 4.94 22.79
CA GLY A 80 17.18 4.47 22.49
C GLY A 80 17.54 4.40 20.99
N TRP A 81 16.69 4.95 20.10
CA TRP A 81 16.95 4.99 18.68
C TRP A 81 18.20 5.79 18.33
N SER A 82 19.11 5.20 17.57
CA SER A 82 20.35 5.82 17.09
C SER A 82 20.26 6.45 15.69
N GLY A 83 19.18 6.18 14.95
CA GLY A 83 18.93 6.72 13.62
C GLY A 83 18.47 8.18 13.63
N ARG A 84 17.99 8.67 12.48
CA ARG A 84 17.41 10.02 12.35
C ARG A 84 16.22 10.19 13.29
N LYS A 85 16.01 11.42 13.73
CA LYS A 85 14.99 11.79 14.71
C LYS A 85 14.16 12.96 14.19
N VAL A 86 12.91 13.00 14.61
CA VAL A 86 12.02 14.15 14.45
C VAL A 86 11.39 14.43 15.82
N TYR A 87 11.21 15.69 16.13
CA TYR A 87 10.60 16.12 17.39
C TYR A 87 9.23 16.69 17.10
N HIS A 88 8.28 16.32 17.93
CA HIS A 88 6.87 16.70 17.78
C HIS A 88 6.19 16.74 19.16
N ASP A 89 5.27 17.67 19.36
CA ASP A 89 4.46 17.75 20.58
C ASP A 89 3.33 16.72 20.50
N ASP A 90 3.30 15.77 21.44
CA ASP A 90 2.28 14.72 21.54
C ASP A 90 1.77 14.65 22.98
N ASP A 91 2.15 13.64 23.77
CA ASP A 91 1.82 13.58 25.20
C ASP A 91 2.63 14.60 26.02
N GLU A 92 3.82 14.94 25.57
CA GLU A 92 4.73 15.94 26.14
C GLU A 92 5.24 16.88 25.04
N ASP A 93 5.72 18.04 25.44
CA ASP A 93 6.34 19.00 24.52
C ASP A 93 7.67 18.43 23.98
N ASN A 94 7.91 18.61 22.68
CA ASN A 94 9.16 18.27 22.03
C ASN A 94 9.60 16.78 22.18
N GLU A 95 8.64 15.87 22.15
CA GLU A 95 8.93 14.43 22.22
C GLU A 95 9.72 13.92 21.02
N CYS A 96 10.60 12.95 21.28
CA CYS A 96 11.46 12.36 20.26
C CYS A 96 10.79 11.18 19.57
N PHE A 97 10.64 11.27 18.25
CA PHE A 97 10.15 10.20 17.37
C PHE A 97 11.21 9.74 16.40
N ARG A 98 11.17 8.46 16.04
CA ARG A 98 12.04 7.88 15.01
C ARG A 98 11.73 8.50 13.66
N ALA A 99 12.75 8.78 12.85
CA ALA A 99 12.60 9.18 11.47
C ALA A 99 13.29 8.18 10.56
N TYR A 100 12.66 7.93 9.41
CA TYR A 100 13.07 6.91 8.46
C TYR A 100 13.32 7.55 7.10
N ASP A 101 14.10 6.87 6.25
CA ASP A 101 14.36 7.33 4.90
C ASP A 101 13.17 7.02 3.96
N SER A 102 12.34 6.06 4.35
CA SER A 102 11.13 5.70 3.59
C SER A 102 10.00 5.20 4.49
N ALA A 103 8.77 5.26 3.99
CA ALA A 103 7.63 4.63 4.65
C ALA A 103 7.83 3.11 4.82
N PHE A 104 8.55 2.45 3.90
CA PHE A 104 8.88 1.03 4.00
C PHE A 104 9.65 0.71 5.29
N GLU A 105 10.66 1.53 5.63
CA GLU A 105 11.43 1.34 6.87
C GLU A 105 10.57 1.53 8.12
N SER A 106 9.61 2.47 8.07
CA SER A 106 8.64 2.65 9.15
C SER A 106 7.76 1.41 9.35
N TYR A 107 7.28 0.79 8.27
CA TYR A 107 6.52 -0.46 8.31
C TYR A 107 7.35 -1.63 8.85
N GLU A 108 8.60 -1.71 8.42
CA GLU A 108 9.55 -2.73 8.87
C GLU A 108 9.85 -2.58 10.37
N ASP A 109 10.13 -1.35 10.82
CA ASP A 109 10.43 -1.07 12.22
C ASP A 109 9.21 -1.26 13.12
N HIS A 110 8.01 -0.90 12.67
CA HIS A 110 6.76 -1.21 13.35
C HIS A 110 6.58 -2.72 13.56
N SER A 111 6.84 -3.50 12.53
CA SER A 111 6.75 -4.96 12.64
C SER A 111 7.77 -5.52 13.65
N LYS A 112 9.01 -5.04 13.60
CA LYS A 112 10.06 -5.40 14.57
C LYS A 112 9.69 -4.95 15.99
N PHE A 113 9.13 -3.76 16.15
CA PHE A 113 8.65 -3.25 17.44
C PHE A 113 7.62 -4.19 18.07
N LEU A 114 6.64 -4.69 17.30
CA LEU A 114 5.65 -5.63 17.81
C LEU A 114 6.27 -7.00 18.15
N VAL A 115 7.11 -7.55 17.26
CA VAL A 115 7.74 -8.86 17.46
C VAL A 115 8.67 -8.88 18.69
N ASN A 116 9.46 -7.81 18.87
CA ASN A 116 10.50 -7.76 19.90
C ASN A 116 9.98 -7.30 21.27
N SER A 117 8.75 -6.78 21.36
CA SER A 117 8.18 -6.31 22.61
C SER A 117 7.45 -7.44 23.33
N PRO A 118 7.87 -7.86 24.54
CA PRO A 118 7.27 -8.98 25.28
C PRO A 118 5.77 -8.84 25.50
N ARG A 119 5.27 -7.62 25.67
CA ARG A 119 3.85 -7.32 25.91
C ARG A 119 2.93 -7.74 24.77
N TYR A 120 3.44 -7.86 23.53
CA TYR A 120 2.66 -8.29 22.37
C TYR A 120 2.79 -9.77 22.05
N ARG A 121 3.58 -10.55 22.80
CA ARG A 121 3.87 -11.97 22.52
C ARG A 121 2.60 -12.81 22.34
N GLN A 122 1.56 -12.56 23.12
CA GLN A 122 0.29 -13.30 23.05
C GLN A 122 -0.43 -13.13 21.71
N LEU A 123 -0.22 -12.02 21.01
CA LEU A 123 -0.84 -11.77 19.71
C LEU A 123 -0.40 -12.78 18.65
N PHE A 124 0.85 -13.23 18.73
CA PHE A 124 1.44 -14.16 17.77
C PHE A 124 0.93 -15.61 17.91
N GLN A 125 0.08 -15.88 18.92
CA GLN A 125 -0.68 -17.13 19.04
C GLN A 125 -1.99 -17.10 18.24
N LEU A 126 -2.45 -15.91 17.83
CA LEU A 126 -3.65 -15.73 17.03
C LEU A 126 -3.39 -16.08 15.57
N LYS A 127 -4.45 -16.52 14.87
CA LYS A 127 -4.38 -16.68 13.41
C LYS A 127 -4.21 -15.31 12.74
N LYS A 128 -3.47 -15.27 11.64
CA LYS A 128 -3.31 -14.05 10.83
C LYS A 128 -4.65 -13.47 10.34
N THR A 129 -5.64 -14.32 10.14
CA THR A 129 -6.99 -13.93 9.71
C THR A 129 -7.88 -13.46 10.86
N ASP A 130 -7.43 -13.56 12.11
CA ASP A 130 -8.17 -13.07 13.28
C ASP A 130 -7.81 -11.61 13.59
N TYR A 131 -8.08 -10.71 12.66
CA TYR A 131 -7.84 -9.28 12.85
C TYR A 131 -8.62 -8.70 14.05
N LYS A 132 -9.77 -9.28 14.43
CA LYS A 132 -10.54 -8.81 15.59
C LYS A 132 -9.82 -9.13 16.89
N GLY A 133 -9.30 -10.35 17.01
CA GLY A 133 -8.46 -10.75 18.14
C GLY A 133 -7.20 -9.92 18.24
N TRP A 134 -6.54 -9.66 17.09
CA TRP A 134 -5.37 -8.80 17.02
C TRP A 134 -5.66 -7.36 17.47
N ALA A 135 -6.72 -6.73 16.98
CA ALA A 135 -7.09 -5.36 17.35
C ALA A 135 -7.38 -5.23 18.86
N LYS A 136 -8.15 -6.17 19.43
CA LYS A 136 -8.44 -6.22 20.86
C LYS A 136 -7.18 -6.47 21.69
N GLY A 137 -6.33 -7.39 21.25
CA GLY A 137 -5.09 -7.73 21.92
C GLY A 137 -4.07 -6.58 21.90
N LEU A 138 -3.94 -5.84 20.82
CA LEU A 138 -3.13 -4.62 20.76
C LEU A 138 -3.58 -3.58 21.80
N LYS A 139 -4.90 -3.35 21.90
CA LYS A 139 -5.45 -2.44 22.91
C LYS A 139 -5.19 -2.95 24.34
N ALA A 140 -5.42 -4.24 24.60
CA ALA A 140 -5.18 -4.85 25.91
C ALA A 140 -3.70 -4.81 26.32
N ALA A 141 -2.78 -4.94 25.35
CA ALA A 141 -1.34 -4.83 25.54
C ALA A 141 -0.83 -3.37 25.64
N GLY A 142 -1.73 -2.38 25.62
CA GLY A 142 -1.38 -0.97 25.82
C GLY A 142 -0.70 -0.33 24.62
N TYR A 143 -1.07 -0.73 23.37
CA TYR A 143 -0.54 -0.08 22.17
C TYR A 143 -1.02 1.39 22.07
N ALA A 144 -2.25 1.66 22.47
CA ALA A 144 -2.83 2.99 22.50
C ALA A 144 -3.67 3.20 23.78
N THR A 145 -3.72 4.43 24.25
CA THR A 145 -4.51 4.83 25.44
C THR A 145 -6.00 4.91 25.14
N ASN A 146 -6.38 5.29 23.92
CA ASN A 146 -7.77 5.48 23.49
C ASN A 146 -8.61 4.17 23.72
N PRO A 147 -9.70 4.22 24.53
CA PRO A 147 -10.53 3.06 24.81
C PRO A 147 -11.21 2.48 23.57
N GLN A 148 -11.43 3.28 22.54
CA GLN A 148 -12.09 2.87 21.29
C GLN A 148 -11.10 2.34 20.23
N TYR A 149 -9.80 2.27 20.54
CA TYR A 149 -8.75 1.92 19.57
C TYR A 149 -9.06 0.64 18.80
N ALA A 150 -9.34 -0.44 19.51
CA ALA A 150 -9.65 -1.73 18.89
C ALA A 150 -10.86 -1.66 17.96
N GLN A 151 -11.92 -0.96 18.41
CA GLN A 151 -13.15 -0.82 17.63
C GLN A 151 -12.91 -0.01 16.35
N LYS A 152 -12.13 1.08 16.43
CA LYS A 152 -11.77 1.89 15.27
C LYS A 152 -10.96 1.11 14.23
N LEU A 153 -9.98 0.31 14.66
CA LEU A 153 -9.25 -0.58 13.74
C LEU A 153 -10.19 -1.58 13.05
N ILE A 154 -11.08 -2.21 13.81
CA ILE A 154 -12.05 -3.18 13.27
C ILE A 154 -12.97 -2.52 12.24
N GLU A 155 -13.48 -1.34 12.53
CA GLU A 155 -14.34 -0.58 11.60
C GLU A 155 -13.60 -0.22 10.29
N ILE A 156 -12.37 0.27 10.38
CA ILE A 156 -11.53 0.53 9.21
C ILE A 156 -11.35 -0.74 8.38
N ILE A 157 -10.96 -1.84 9.03
CA ILE A 157 -10.72 -3.12 8.36
C ILE A 157 -11.97 -3.62 7.65
N GLN A 158 -13.14 -3.50 8.27
CA GLN A 158 -14.41 -3.93 7.70
C GLN A 158 -14.88 -3.02 6.57
N LEU A 159 -14.84 -1.71 6.78
CA LEU A 159 -15.30 -0.70 5.81
C LEU A 159 -14.53 -0.77 4.49
N TYR A 160 -13.21 -0.95 4.56
CA TYR A 160 -12.34 -1.03 3.37
C TYR A 160 -12.01 -2.47 2.96
N LYS A 161 -12.61 -3.48 3.64
CA LYS A 161 -12.41 -4.92 3.36
C LYS A 161 -10.93 -5.34 3.41
N LEU A 162 -10.14 -4.74 4.31
CA LEU A 162 -8.70 -4.99 4.38
C LEU A 162 -8.36 -6.44 4.76
N TYR A 163 -9.27 -7.15 5.43
CA TYR A 163 -9.13 -8.57 5.79
C TYR A 163 -8.86 -9.47 4.57
N GLN A 164 -9.23 -9.04 3.36
CA GLN A 164 -8.91 -9.78 2.13
C GLN A 164 -7.40 -9.93 1.89
N TYR A 165 -6.57 -9.07 2.49
CA TYR A 165 -5.12 -9.12 2.36
C TYR A 165 -4.49 -10.12 3.34
N ASP A 166 -5.19 -10.56 4.38
CA ASP A 166 -4.68 -11.50 5.38
C ASP A 166 -4.58 -12.95 4.84
N ASP A 167 -5.37 -13.26 3.81
CA ASP A 167 -5.33 -14.54 3.08
C ASP A 167 -4.39 -14.54 1.87
N ALA A 168 -3.61 -13.47 1.65
CA ALA A 168 -2.69 -13.38 0.53
C ALA A 168 -1.62 -14.49 0.63
N LYS A 169 -1.86 -15.59 -0.09
CA LYS A 169 -1.02 -16.82 -0.05
C LYS A 169 0.35 -16.63 -0.70
N HIS A 170 0.51 -15.63 -1.54
CA HIS A 170 1.72 -15.36 -2.30
C HIS A 170 2.07 -13.88 -2.25
N TYR A 171 2.91 -13.52 -1.28
CA TYR A 171 3.85 -12.45 -1.51
C TYR A 171 4.73 -12.90 -2.68
N ASP A 172 4.73 -12.14 -3.76
CA ASP A 172 5.47 -12.53 -4.94
C ASP A 172 6.96 -12.64 -4.58
N LYS A 173 7.54 -13.82 -4.87
CA LYS A 173 8.97 -14.13 -4.68
C LYS A 173 9.90 -12.98 -5.15
N PHE A 174 9.48 -12.25 -6.19
CA PHE A 174 10.19 -11.09 -6.70
C PHE A 174 10.34 -9.96 -5.66
N MET A 175 9.28 -9.61 -4.92
CA MET A 175 9.33 -8.57 -3.89
C MET A 175 10.10 -9.03 -2.67
N PHE A 176 10.01 -10.32 -2.34
CA PHE A 176 10.74 -10.93 -1.23
C PHE A 176 12.25 -10.99 -1.49
N GLU A 177 12.68 -11.40 -2.69
CA GLU A 177 14.10 -11.44 -3.05
C GLU A 177 14.69 -10.03 -3.06
N ARG A 178 13.95 -9.05 -3.59
CA ARG A 178 14.38 -7.65 -3.60
C ARG A 178 14.56 -7.06 -2.20
N SER A 179 13.69 -7.40 -1.24
CA SER A 179 13.81 -6.91 0.15
C SER A 179 15.05 -7.44 0.87
N LYS A 180 15.58 -8.59 0.43
CA LYS A 180 16.82 -9.17 0.98
C LYS A 180 18.10 -8.54 0.43
N ASP A 181 18.08 -8.18 -0.86
CA ASP A 181 19.28 -7.74 -1.58
C ASP A 181 19.56 -6.23 -1.44
N HIS A 182 18.63 -5.48 -0.85
CA HIS A 182 18.78 -4.05 -0.61
C HIS A 182 18.56 -3.70 0.86
N PRO A 183 19.56 -3.96 1.73
CA PRO A 183 19.61 -3.30 3.03
C PRO A 183 19.84 -1.82 2.77
N ALA A 184 18.81 -0.98 3.05
CA ALA A 184 18.88 0.46 3.21
C ALA A 184 20.00 1.17 2.38
N MET A 185 19.90 1.16 1.06
CA MET A 185 20.55 2.20 0.27
C MET A 185 19.72 3.46 0.45
N GLY A 186 20.28 4.42 1.15
CA GLY A 186 19.68 5.68 1.47
C GLY A 186 19.14 6.39 0.23
N HIS A 187 18.01 7.06 0.43
CA HIS A 187 17.49 8.15 -0.37
C HIS A 187 17.35 7.90 -1.87
N ASP A 188 16.15 7.63 -2.29
CA ASP A 188 15.66 7.79 -3.65
C ASP A 188 15.30 6.54 -4.46
N LEU A 189 14.93 5.45 -3.82
CA LEU A 189 14.38 4.32 -4.55
C LEU A 189 12.98 4.64 -5.09
N HIS A 190 12.67 4.12 -6.28
CA HIS A 190 11.34 4.24 -6.84
C HIS A 190 10.31 3.46 -6.03
N VAL A 191 9.15 4.08 -5.79
CA VAL A 191 8.00 3.39 -5.22
C VAL A 191 7.52 2.34 -6.22
N ILE A 192 7.58 1.07 -5.83
CA ILE A 192 7.02 -0.01 -6.63
C ILE A 192 5.51 -0.04 -6.44
N LYS A 193 4.80 -0.02 -7.56
CA LYS A 193 3.35 -0.10 -7.62
C LYS A 193 2.92 -1.43 -8.23
N ALA A 194 1.83 -2.01 -7.74
CA ALA A 194 1.26 -3.24 -8.28
C ALA A 194 0.04 -2.95 -9.16
N PHE A 195 -0.01 -3.58 -10.34
CA PHE A 195 -1.19 -3.55 -11.20
C PHE A 195 -1.16 -4.74 -12.17
N ASN A 196 -2.31 -5.26 -12.52
CA ASN A 196 -2.49 -6.34 -13.50
C ASN A 196 -1.59 -7.57 -13.24
N LYS A 197 -1.48 -7.99 -11.96
CA LYS A 197 -0.60 -9.09 -11.52
C LYS A 197 0.88 -8.87 -11.89
N ASN A 198 1.30 -7.64 -11.92
CA ASN A 198 2.65 -7.21 -12.23
C ASN A 198 3.04 -6.03 -11.35
N TYR A 199 4.31 -5.64 -11.40
CA TYR A 199 4.86 -4.50 -10.69
C TYR A 199 5.42 -3.49 -11.68
N TYR A 200 5.33 -2.21 -11.31
CA TYR A 200 5.89 -1.13 -12.11
C TYR A 200 6.41 0.00 -11.23
N ILE A 201 7.27 0.79 -11.79
CA ILE A 201 7.75 2.06 -11.24
C ILE A 201 7.39 3.19 -12.22
N ILE A 202 7.43 4.42 -11.73
CA ILE A 202 7.27 5.62 -12.56
C ILE A 202 8.63 6.30 -12.62
N THR A 203 9.14 6.54 -13.81
CA THR A 203 10.45 7.15 -14.06
C THR A 203 10.53 8.57 -13.52
N ARG A 204 11.73 8.96 -13.11
CA ARG A 204 12.12 10.32 -12.72
C ARG A 204 13.07 10.90 -13.75
N GLN A 205 13.33 12.19 -13.63
CA GLN A 205 14.31 12.86 -14.49
C GLN A 205 15.69 12.20 -14.34
N GLY A 206 16.32 11.86 -15.46
CA GLY A 206 17.64 11.23 -15.50
C GLY A 206 17.65 9.71 -15.40
N ASP A 207 16.48 9.07 -15.29
CA ASP A 207 16.39 7.60 -15.29
C ASP A 207 16.78 7.00 -16.63
N THR A 208 17.41 5.85 -16.53
CA THR A 208 17.78 5.01 -17.67
C THR A 208 17.45 3.54 -17.34
N PHE A 209 17.32 2.69 -18.34
CA PHE A 209 17.20 1.25 -18.09
C PHE A 209 18.39 0.70 -17.30
N LYS A 210 19.56 1.33 -17.38
CA LYS A 210 20.76 0.92 -16.62
C LYS A 210 20.65 1.31 -15.14
N SER A 211 20.25 2.55 -14.82
CA SER A 211 20.04 2.98 -13.43
C SER A 211 18.93 2.18 -12.76
N LEU A 212 17.81 2.02 -13.45
CA LEU A 212 16.68 1.23 -12.95
C LEU A 212 17.02 -0.26 -12.78
N ALA A 213 17.91 -0.81 -13.62
CA ALA A 213 18.39 -2.18 -13.46
C ALA A 213 19.25 -2.35 -12.21
N GLN A 214 20.08 -1.37 -11.88
CA GLN A 214 20.87 -1.35 -10.64
C GLN A 214 19.96 -1.30 -9.43
N GLU A 215 18.96 -0.43 -9.47
CA GLU A 215 17.99 -0.29 -8.39
C GLU A 215 17.10 -1.55 -8.22
N THR A 216 16.64 -2.13 -9.33
CA THR A 216 15.65 -3.23 -9.27
C THR A 216 16.26 -4.63 -9.22
N GLY A 217 17.57 -4.78 -9.41
CA GLY A 217 18.22 -6.08 -9.56
C GLY A 217 17.82 -6.84 -10.84
N ILE A 218 17.07 -6.21 -11.73
CA ILE A 218 16.65 -6.79 -13.01
C ILE A 218 17.62 -6.34 -14.08
N SER A 219 18.26 -7.28 -14.82
CA SER A 219 19.18 -6.86 -15.88
C SER A 219 18.50 -5.88 -16.85
N TYR A 220 19.20 -4.81 -17.24
CA TYR A 220 18.64 -3.74 -18.10
C TYR A 220 18.10 -4.26 -19.44
N SER A 221 18.67 -5.33 -20.00
CA SER A 221 18.16 -5.99 -21.20
C SER A 221 16.80 -6.68 -20.96
N LYS A 222 16.62 -7.32 -19.78
CA LYS A 222 15.33 -7.89 -19.40
C LYS A 222 14.31 -6.80 -19.14
N LEU A 223 14.71 -5.73 -18.44
CA LEU A 223 13.83 -4.62 -18.11
C LEU A 223 13.30 -3.94 -19.38
N ALA A 224 14.18 -3.63 -20.35
CA ALA A 224 13.80 -3.10 -21.64
C ALA A 224 12.86 -4.04 -22.41
N LYS A 225 13.16 -5.36 -22.43
CA LYS A 225 12.32 -6.38 -23.09
C LYS A 225 10.92 -6.48 -22.45
N TYR A 226 10.79 -6.35 -21.12
CA TYR A 226 9.50 -6.35 -20.45
C TYR A 226 8.64 -5.16 -20.85
N ASN A 227 9.29 -4.05 -21.21
CA ASN A 227 8.66 -2.82 -21.62
C ASN A 227 8.56 -2.66 -23.16
N GLU A 228 8.98 -3.69 -23.92
CA GLU A 228 8.91 -3.68 -25.39
C GLU A 228 9.70 -2.49 -26.00
N ARG A 229 10.86 -2.16 -25.39
CA ARG A 229 11.78 -1.08 -25.73
C ARG A 229 13.19 -1.62 -25.97
N ASN A 230 14.04 -0.83 -26.63
CA ASN A 230 15.48 -1.10 -26.69
C ASN A 230 16.13 -0.66 -25.36
N LYS A 231 17.19 -1.38 -24.97
CA LYS A 231 17.92 -1.11 -23.71
C LYS A 231 18.66 0.25 -23.69
N ARG A 232 18.79 0.90 -24.84
CA ARG A 232 19.43 2.23 -25.01
C ARG A 232 18.43 3.34 -25.22
N ASP A 233 17.13 3.04 -25.27
CA ASP A 233 16.12 4.07 -25.42
C ASP A 233 16.15 5.01 -24.21
N ALA A 234 16.00 6.30 -24.48
CA ALA A 234 15.77 7.29 -23.44
C ALA A 234 14.43 7.06 -22.76
N LEU A 235 14.34 7.36 -21.48
CA LEU A 235 13.12 7.30 -20.71
C LEU A 235 12.68 8.72 -20.37
N ASP A 236 11.42 9.03 -20.64
CA ASP A 236 10.84 10.31 -20.25
C ASP A 236 10.39 10.25 -18.78
N THR A 237 10.40 11.40 -18.12
CA THR A 237 9.88 11.51 -16.74
C THR A 237 8.39 11.18 -16.72
N GLY A 238 7.99 10.33 -15.77
CA GLY A 238 6.60 9.92 -15.60
C GLY A 238 6.21 8.68 -16.41
N GLU A 239 7.11 8.04 -17.14
CA GLU A 239 6.82 6.77 -17.83
C GLU A 239 6.62 5.61 -16.84
N ILE A 240 5.73 4.71 -17.19
CA ILE A 240 5.53 3.44 -16.48
C ILE A 240 6.57 2.43 -16.97
N ILE A 241 7.39 1.91 -16.06
CA ILE A 241 8.34 0.82 -16.36
C ILE A 241 7.94 -0.43 -15.60
N TRP A 242 7.53 -1.43 -16.33
CA TRP A 242 7.11 -2.72 -15.81
C TRP A 242 8.31 -3.59 -15.42
N LEU A 243 8.27 -4.14 -14.21
CA LEU A 243 9.36 -4.94 -13.63
C LEU A 243 9.27 -6.44 -13.97
N LYS A 244 8.17 -6.86 -14.59
CA LYS A 244 7.97 -8.20 -15.16
C LYS A 244 7.29 -8.08 -16.52
N LYS A 245 7.27 -9.19 -17.25
CA LYS A 245 6.58 -9.28 -18.54
C LYS A 245 5.10 -8.94 -18.40
N LYS A 246 4.62 -7.98 -19.17
CA LYS A 246 3.22 -7.55 -19.20
C LYS A 246 2.26 -8.70 -19.52
N GLN A 247 1.00 -8.57 -19.08
CA GLN A 247 -0.04 -9.56 -19.28
C GLN A 247 -0.57 -9.53 -20.73
N LYS A 248 -1.34 -10.54 -21.09
CA LYS A 248 -2.02 -10.56 -22.41
C LYS A 248 -3.31 -9.73 -22.42
N LYS A 249 -3.90 -9.46 -21.25
CA LYS A 249 -5.18 -8.77 -21.05
C LYS A 249 -5.12 -7.90 -19.81
N ALA A 250 -5.92 -6.85 -19.74
CA ALA A 250 -6.14 -6.06 -18.54
C ALA A 250 -6.77 -6.89 -17.39
N PRO A 251 -6.81 -6.42 -16.15
CA PRO A 251 -7.50 -7.06 -15.04
C PRO A 251 -8.96 -7.42 -15.34
N LYS A 252 -9.54 -8.35 -14.57
CA LYS A 252 -10.92 -8.83 -14.80
C LYS A 252 -11.95 -7.71 -14.73
N ASP A 253 -11.70 -6.70 -13.90
CA ASP A 253 -12.57 -5.53 -13.70
C ASP A 253 -12.77 -4.69 -14.96
N TYR A 254 -11.88 -4.87 -15.95
CA TYR A 254 -11.99 -4.25 -17.28
C TYR A 254 -12.78 -5.10 -18.28
N LYS A 255 -13.48 -6.15 -17.83
CA LYS A 255 -14.35 -6.93 -18.72
C LYS A 255 -15.51 -6.05 -19.23
N GLY A 256 -15.63 -5.93 -20.56
CA GLY A 256 -16.62 -5.06 -21.18
C GLY A 256 -16.25 -3.57 -21.28
N TYR A 257 -15.19 -3.16 -20.57
CA TYR A 257 -14.69 -1.78 -20.67
C TYR A 257 -13.94 -1.59 -22.00
N ARG A 258 -14.15 -0.42 -22.62
CA ARG A 258 -13.40 0.04 -23.80
C ARG A 258 -12.62 1.29 -23.44
N HIS A 259 -11.37 1.32 -23.87
CA HIS A 259 -10.58 2.53 -23.80
C HIS A 259 -10.81 3.35 -25.07
N TYR A 260 -11.25 4.58 -24.91
CA TYR A 260 -11.35 5.53 -26.03
C TYR A 260 -10.03 6.30 -26.11
N VAL A 261 -9.39 6.23 -27.29
CA VAL A 261 -8.10 6.86 -27.53
C VAL A 261 -8.24 8.38 -27.39
N ARG A 262 -7.30 8.97 -26.66
CA ARG A 262 -7.24 10.42 -26.43
C ARG A 262 -6.06 11.02 -27.19
N GLN A 263 -6.08 12.33 -27.36
CA GLN A 263 -4.98 13.06 -27.97
C GLN A 263 -3.66 12.77 -27.26
N GLY A 264 -2.61 12.47 -28.01
CA GLY A 264 -1.28 12.14 -27.50
C GLY A 264 -1.09 10.70 -27.04
N GLU A 265 -2.12 9.86 -27.04
CA GLU A 265 -1.98 8.44 -26.74
C GLU A 265 -1.52 7.64 -27.99
N SER A 266 -0.71 6.63 -27.76
CA SER A 266 -0.29 5.64 -28.74
C SER A 266 -0.66 4.23 -28.27
N MET A 267 -0.64 3.24 -29.16
CA MET A 267 -0.81 1.83 -28.75
C MET A 267 0.20 1.43 -27.67
N TYR A 268 1.41 1.99 -27.72
CA TYR A 268 2.43 1.77 -26.70
C TYR A 268 2.02 2.36 -25.34
N THR A 269 1.65 3.65 -25.29
CA THR A 269 1.27 4.30 -24.01
C THR A 269 0.04 3.67 -23.39
N ILE A 270 -0.95 3.27 -24.20
CA ILE A 270 -2.14 2.54 -23.75
C ILE A 270 -1.75 1.16 -23.22
N ALA A 271 -0.89 0.42 -23.92
CA ALA A 271 -0.40 -0.88 -23.49
C ALA A 271 0.38 -0.78 -22.17
N GLN A 272 1.20 0.28 -21.99
CA GLN A 272 1.90 0.56 -20.73
C GLN A 272 0.91 0.85 -19.61
N LYS A 273 -0.05 1.72 -19.83
CA LYS A 273 -1.07 2.11 -18.84
C LYS A 273 -1.84 0.93 -18.26
N TYR A 274 -2.19 -0.05 -19.09
CA TYR A 274 -2.97 -1.22 -18.67
C TYR A 274 -2.15 -2.48 -18.40
N GLY A 275 -0.81 -2.41 -18.50
CA GLY A 275 0.08 -3.55 -18.29
C GLY A 275 -0.18 -4.69 -19.27
N ILE A 276 -0.52 -4.36 -20.52
CA ILE A 276 -0.82 -5.32 -21.58
C ILE A 276 0.34 -5.33 -22.58
N ARG A 277 0.66 -6.50 -23.13
CA ARG A 277 1.62 -6.58 -24.25
C ARG A 277 1.03 -5.93 -25.48
N MET A 278 1.82 -5.10 -26.15
CA MET A 278 1.39 -4.35 -27.33
C MET A 278 0.83 -5.30 -28.42
N LYS A 279 1.56 -6.41 -28.72
CA LYS A 279 1.08 -7.46 -29.66
C LYS A 279 -0.30 -8.03 -29.25
N SER A 280 -0.57 -8.16 -27.94
CA SER A 280 -1.86 -8.68 -27.46
C SER A 280 -2.97 -7.63 -27.59
N LEU A 281 -2.64 -6.35 -27.42
CA LEU A 281 -3.59 -5.25 -27.59
C LEU A 281 -4.01 -5.12 -29.06
N TYR A 282 -3.08 -5.17 -30.00
CA TYR A 282 -3.37 -5.22 -31.45
C TYR A 282 -4.27 -6.41 -31.78
N LYS A 283 -3.85 -7.62 -31.41
CA LYS A 283 -4.60 -8.85 -31.71
C LYS A 283 -6.04 -8.81 -31.16
N MET A 284 -6.22 -8.28 -29.96
CA MET A 284 -7.51 -8.23 -29.28
C MET A 284 -8.50 -7.29 -29.98
N ASN A 285 -7.99 -6.32 -30.73
CA ASN A 285 -8.76 -5.35 -31.48
C ASN A 285 -8.81 -5.62 -32.99
N ASN A 286 -8.28 -6.77 -33.45
CA ASN A 286 -8.17 -7.14 -34.86
C ASN A 286 -7.40 -6.10 -35.68
N LEU A 287 -6.39 -5.44 -35.07
CA LEU A 287 -5.55 -4.43 -35.67
C LEU A 287 -4.20 -5.01 -36.05
N THR A 288 -3.61 -4.50 -37.12
CA THR A 288 -2.25 -4.80 -37.56
C THR A 288 -1.23 -3.86 -36.89
N PRO A 289 0.05 -4.22 -36.73
CA PRO A 289 1.04 -3.36 -36.09
C PRO A 289 1.28 -2.02 -36.76
N ASP A 290 0.97 -1.89 -38.04
CA ASP A 290 1.04 -0.66 -38.84
C ASP A 290 -0.18 0.24 -38.70
N TYR A 291 -1.27 -0.23 -38.07
CA TYR A 291 -2.46 0.57 -37.83
C TYR A 291 -2.13 1.77 -36.89
N GLN A 292 -2.40 2.97 -37.40
CA GLN A 292 -2.29 4.20 -36.63
C GLN A 292 -3.62 4.52 -35.97
N ILE A 293 -3.65 4.41 -34.66
CA ILE A 293 -4.86 4.73 -33.87
C ILE A 293 -5.19 6.21 -33.98
N GLN A 294 -6.50 6.50 -33.97
CA GLN A 294 -7.04 7.85 -34.01
C GLN A 294 -7.76 8.19 -32.70
N VAL A 295 -7.85 9.48 -32.40
CA VAL A 295 -8.65 9.96 -31.26
C VAL A 295 -10.09 9.50 -31.43
N GLY A 296 -10.63 8.88 -30.37
CA GLY A 296 -11.97 8.30 -30.38
C GLY A 296 -12.04 6.80 -30.69
N ASP A 297 -10.95 6.18 -31.19
CA ASP A 297 -10.92 4.73 -31.39
C ASP A 297 -11.24 3.99 -30.07
N ALA A 298 -12.14 2.99 -30.16
CA ALA A 298 -12.61 2.24 -29.00
C ALA A 298 -11.86 0.90 -28.86
N LEU A 299 -10.84 0.85 -28.05
CA LEU A 299 -9.99 -0.34 -27.86
C LEU A 299 -10.51 -1.27 -26.75
N ARG A 300 -10.62 -2.55 -27.08
CA ARG A 300 -10.82 -3.63 -26.11
C ARG A 300 -9.53 -3.84 -25.33
N LEU A 301 -9.67 -4.03 -24.02
CA LEU A 301 -8.52 -4.26 -23.12
C LEU A 301 -8.47 -5.70 -22.59
N ARG A 302 -9.60 -6.43 -22.80
CA ARG A 302 -9.76 -7.78 -22.29
C ARG A 302 -10.71 -8.63 -23.15
#